data_2795cc836b56e960293b8dbf0e0cae81
#
_entry.id   2795cc836b56e960293b8dbf0e0cae81
#
_cell.length_a   1.000
_cell.length_b   1.000
_cell.length_c   1.000
_cell.angle_alpha   90.00
_cell.angle_beta   90.00
_cell.angle_gamma   90.00
#
_symmetry.space_group_name_H-M   'P 1'
#
loop_
_entity.id
_entity.type
_entity.pdbx_description
1 polymer ?
#
loop_
_entity_poly.entity_id
_entity_poly.type
_entity_poly.pdbx_seq_one_letter_code
_entity_poly.pdbx_strand_id
1 'polypeptide(L)'
;LDSLAMTPFAVAGTVLGIGFVLAFNAGWLVLTGGGLVLVIVYAVRKLPFNVRAASAILHQIDSSLEEASINLGVSPARTFVQLTLPLMIGGVVGGMVLTWVAIVSELSATIVLYSGPWATMTIVMFQALEGGSPGVASAAAAVLIAVTLVPLLMVYRLLRRYELSLT
;
A
#
# COMPACT_ATOMS: atom_id res chain seq x y z
N LEU A 1 -11.10 -0.35 -16.21
CA LEU A 1 -9.84 -0.71 -15.55
C LEU A 1 -9.97 -0.67 -14.01
N ASP A 2 -10.71 0.31 -13.44
CA ASP A 2 -10.92 0.43 -11.99
C ASP A 2 -11.57 -0.82 -11.39
N SER A 3 -12.59 -1.40 -12.06
CA SER A 3 -13.28 -2.59 -11.56
C SER A 3 -12.37 -3.81 -11.48
N LEU A 4 -11.46 -3.98 -12.44
CA LEU A 4 -10.48 -5.07 -12.43
C LEU A 4 -9.43 -4.87 -11.34
N ALA A 5 -8.97 -3.63 -11.13
CA ALA A 5 -8.03 -3.31 -10.08
C ALA A 5 -8.61 -3.55 -8.67
N MET A 6 -9.95 -3.47 -8.51
CA MET A 6 -10.65 -3.70 -7.23
C MET A 6 -10.85 -5.17 -6.89
N THR A 7 -10.78 -6.08 -7.87
CA THR A 7 -11.06 -7.52 -7.65
C THR A 7 -10.21 -8.13 -6.53
N PRO A 8 -8.88 -7.92 -6.45
CA PRO A 8 -8.07 -8.51 -5.37
C PRO A 8 -8.41 -7.98 -3.98
N PHE A 9 -8.94 -6.77 -3.89
CA PHE A 9 -9.37 -6.18 -2.62
C PHE A 9 -10.70 -6.77 -2.13
N ALA A 10 -11.62 -7.10 -3.04
CA ALA A 10 -12.91 -7.70 -2.71
C ALA A 10 -12.79 -9.13 -2.19
N VAL A 11 -11.70 -9.83 -2.52
CA VAL A 11 -11.43 -11.19 -2.05
C VAL A 11 -10.90 -11.15 -0.60
N ALA A 12 -11.47 -12.00 0.26
CA ALA A 12 -10.97 -12.15 1.63
C ALA A 12 -9.48 -12.53 1.64
N GLY A 13 -8.67 -11.89 2.51
CA GLY A 13 -7.22 -12.10 2.54
C GLY A 13 -6.81 -13.54 2.74
N THR A 14 -7.54 -14.29 3.58
CA THR A 14 -7.33 -15.73 3.80
C THR A 14 -7.56 -16.55 2.53
N VAL A 15 -8.62 -16.25 1.77
CA VAL A 15 -8.93 -16.94 0.50
C VAL A 15 -7.83 -16.68 -0.53
N LEU A 16 -7.39 -15.42 -0.63
CA LEU A 16 -6.30 -15.05 -1.52
C LEU A 16 -4.98 -15.72 -1.08
N GLY A 17 -4.69 -15.76 0.22
CA GLY A 17 -3.55 -16.46 0.79
C GLY A 17 -3.54 -17.95 0.43
N ILE A 18 -4.67 -18.64 0.60
CA ILE A 18 -4.83 -20.06 0.21
C ILE A 18 -4.60 -20.21 -1.30
N GLY A 19 -5.16 -19.33 -2.13
CA GLY A 19 -4.93 -19.34 -3.57
C GLY A 19 -3.45 -19.23 -3.95
N PHE A 20 -2.69 -18.37 -3.26
CA PHE A 20 -1.25 -18.25 -3.46
C PHE A 20 -0.48 -19.50 -3.02
N VAL A 21 -0.87 -20.13 -1.91
CA VAL A 21 -0.28 -21.41 -1.50
C VAL A 21 -0.51 -22.46 -2.57
N LEU A 22 -1.75 -22.62 -3.04
CA LEU A 22 -2.09 -23.62 -4.07
C LEU A 22 -1.36 -23.37 -5.39
N ALA A 23 -1.21 -22.10 -5.79
CA ALA A 23 -0.57 -21.75 -7.05
C ALA A 23 0.96 -21.82 -7.03
N PHE A 24 1.60 -21.54 -5.87
CA PHE A 24 3.05 -21.33 -5.78
C PHE A 24 3.75 -22.26 -4.76
N ASN A 25 3.10 -23.33 -4.32
CA ASN A 25 3.71 -24.31 -3.41
C ASN A 25 4.43 -25.45 -4.14
N ALA A 26 4.22 -25.60 -5.44
CA ALA A 26 4.81 -26.65 -6.25
C ALA A 26 5.13 -26.15 -7.67
N GLY A 27 5.94 -26.89 -8.40
CA GLY A 27 6.29 -26.58 -9.78
C GLY A 27 7.64 -25.87 -9.91
N TRP A 28 7.81 -25.12 -10.99
CA TRP A 28 9.07 -24.43 -11.31
C TRP A 28 9.28 -23.12 -10.53
N LEU A 29 8.23 -22.57 -9.96
CA LEU A 29 8.26 -21.32 -9.19
C LEU A 29 7.64 -21.54 -7.81
N VAL A 30 8.46 -21.95 -6.85
CA VAL A 30 8.04 -22.10 -5.46
C VAL A 30 8.33 -20.80 -4.72
N LEU A 31 7.28 -20.10 -4.33
CA LEU A 31 7.36 -18.85 -3.57
C LEU A 31 6.96 -19.01 -2.10
N THR A 32 6.25 -20.09 -1.78
CA THR A 32 5.80 -20.38 -0.41
C THR A 32 6.99 -20.66 0.51
N GLY A 33 6.87 -20.26 1.76
CA GLY A 33 7.95 -20.40 2.75
C GLY A 33 8.97 -19.25 2.76
N GLY A 34 8.95 -18.36 1.73
CA GLY A 34 9.81 -17.18 1.66
C GLY A 34 9.06 -15.87 1.93
N GLY A 35 9.79 -14.81 2.31
CA GLY A 35 9.19 -13.46 2.48
C GLY A 35 8.67 -12.85 1.19
N LEU A 36 9.15 -13.30 0.03
CA LEU A 36 8.78 -12.75 -1.27
C LEU A 36 7.27 -12.93 -1.57
N VAL A 37 6.69 -14.07 -1.18
CA VAL A 37 5.25 -14.30 -1.36
C VAL A 37 4.40 -13.26 -0.61
N LEU A 38 4.82 -12.87 0.59
CA LEU A 38 4.14 -11.83 1.39
C LEU A 38 4.19 -10.48 0.66
N VAL A 39 5.36 -10.11 0.13
CA VAL A 39 5.52 -8.86 -0.62
C VAL A 39 4.60 -8.83 -1.85
N ILE A 40 4.56 -9.92 -2.62
CA ILE A 40 3.71 -10.00 -3.81
C ILE A 40 2.23 -9.91 -3.44
N VAL A 41 1.79 -10.66 -2.43
CA VAL A 41 0.38 -10.65 -1.99
C VAL A 41 -0.03 -9.26 -1.49
N TYR A 42 0.84 -8.60 -0.71
CA TYR A 42 0.57 -7.25 -0.24
C TYR A 42 0.52 -6.25 -1.39
N ALA A 43 1.45 -6.33 -2.35
CA ALA A 43 1.44 -5.49 -3.53
C ALA A 43 0.15 -5.63 -4.32
N VAL A 44 -0.23 -6.87 -4.67
CA VAL A 44 -1.45 -7.17 -5.42
C VAL A 44 -2.71 -6.69 -4.67
N ARG A 45 -2.78 -6.96 -3.38
CA ARG A 45 -3.97 -6.67 -2.57
C ARG A 45 -4.14 -5.18 -2.25
N LYS A 46 -3.03 -4.45 -2.13
CA LYS A 46 -3.06 -3.02 -1.76
C LYS A 46 -2.90 -2.08 -2.97
N LEU A 47 -2.60 -2.62 -4.15
CA LEU A 47 -2.58 -1.86 -5.40
C LEU A 47 -3.82 -0.97 -5.60
N PRO A 48 -5.05 -1.44 -5.30
CA PRO A 48 -6.26 -0.63 -5.47
C PRO A 48 -6.24 0.71 -4.74
N PHE A 49 -5.61 0.80 -3.58
CA PHE A 49 -5.51 2.05 -2.82
C PHE A 49 -4.75 3.13 -3.61
N ASN A 50 -3.59 2.75 -4.17
CA ASN A 50 -2.76 3.68 -4.94
C ASN A 50 -3.41 4.04 -6.28
N VAL A 51 -4.02 3.06 -6.97
CA VAL A 51 -4.74 3.32 -8.22
C VAL A 51 -5.89 4.29 -7.99
N ARG A 52 -6.69 4.10 -6.95
CA ARG A 52 -7.79 5.01 -6.61
C ARG A 52 -7.31 6.40 -6.22
N ALA A 53 -6.27 6.49 -5.40
CA ALA A 53 -5.71 7.78 -5.00
C ALA A 53 -5.20 8.55 -6.22
N ALA A 54 -4.45 7.90 -7.10
CA ALA A 54 -3.95 8.51 -8.34
C ALA A 54 -5.09 8.91 -9.28
N SER A 55 -6.08 8.03 -9.49
CA SER A 55 -7.25 8.31 -10.33
C SER A 55 -8.09 9.47 -9.79
N ALA A 56 -8.33 9.50 -8.48
CA ALA A 56 -9.10 10.59 -7.84
C ALA A 56 -8.45 11.96 -8.05
N ILE A 57 -7.13 12.04 -7.89
CA ILE A 57 -6.40 13.31 -8.12
C ILE A 57 -6.38 13.66 -9.61
N LEU A 58 -6.17 12.69 -10.49
CA LEU A 58 -6.18 12.95 -11.94
C LEU A 58 -7.51 13.55 -12.39
N HIS A 59 -8.63 13.10 -11.84
CA HIS A 59 -9.96 13.68 -12.13
C HIS A 59 -10.20 15.05 -11.51
N GLN A 60 -9.39 15.48 -10.55
CA GLN A 60 -9.48 16.82 -9.95
C GLN A 60 -8.65 17.86 -10.71
N ILE A 61 -7.69 17.44 -11.53
CA ILE A 61 -6.89 18.31 -12.38
C ILE A 61 -7.76 18.74 -13.55
N ASP A 62 -7.90 20.07 -13.74
CA ASP A 62 -8.66 20.62 -14.85
C ASP A 62 -7.97 20.32 -16.19
N SER A 63 -8.69 19.72 -17.13
CA SER A 63 -8.19 19.39 -18.46
C SER A 63 -7.72 20.63 -19.24
N SER A 64 -8.24 21.80 -18.91
CA SER A 64 -7.82 23.07 -19.51
C SER A 64 -6.33 23.38 -19.32
N LEU A 65 -5.72 22.88 -18.23
CA LEU A 65 -4.28 23.04 -17.97
C LEU A 65 -3.45 22.22 -18.96
N GLU A 66 -3.87 20.99 -19.27
CA GLU A 66 -3.21 20.15 -20.27
C GLU A 66 -3.39 20.72 -21.68
N GLU A 67 -4.62 21.15 -22.01
CA GLU A 67 -4.93 21.78 -23.30
C GLU A 67 -4.13 23.07 -23.52
N ALA A 68 -4.02 23.92 -22.51
CA ALA A 68 -3.21 25.14 -22.57
C ALA A 68 -1.73 24.84 -22.82
N SER A 69 -1.17 23.85 -22.16
CA SER A 69 0.22 23.41 -22.35
C SER A 69 0.46 22.89 -23.77
N ILE A 70 -0.46 22.09 -24.29
CA ILE A 70 -0.38 21.54 -25.67
C ILE A 70 -0.52 22.67 -26.70
N ASN A 71 -1.42 23.64 -26.49
CA ASN A 71 -1.58 24.79 -27.36
C ASN A 71 -0.34 25.69 -27.41
N LEU A 72 0.48 25.70 -26.35
CA LEU A 72 1.78 26.35 -26.32
C LEU A 72 2.89 25.53 -27.00
N GLY A 73 2.56 24.40 -27.65
CA GLY A 73 3.48 23.57 -28.40
C GLY A 73 4.25 22.54 -27.57
N VAL A 74 3.87 22.32 -26.30
CA VAL A 74 4.47 21.27 -25.48
C VAL A 74 3.86 19.92 -25.85
N SER A 75 4.69 18.90 -26.05
CA SER A 75 4.17 17.56 -26.36
C SER A 75 3.39 16.95 -25.17
N PRO A 76 2.35 16.14 -25.43
CA PRO A 76 1.53 15.54 -24.37
C PRO A 76 2.33 14.78 -23.30
N ALA A 77 3.36 14.03 -23.70
CA ALA A 77 4.23 13.32 -22.78
C ALA A 77 5.02 14.26 -21.85
N ARG A 78 5.48 15.40 -22.38
CA ARG A 78 6.18 16.43 -21.60
C ARG A 78 5.20 17.16 -20.66
N THR A 79 4.00 17.49 -21.15
CA THR A 79 2.90 18.06 -20.33
C THR A 79 2.60 17.15 -19.15
N PHE A 80 2.44 15.84 -19.38
CA PHE A 80 2.19 14.90 -18.31
C PHE A 80 3.31 14.90 -17.26
N VAL A 81 4.58 14.81 -17.66
CA VAL A 81 5.71 14.74 -16.74
C VAL A 81 5.96 16.06 -16.00
N GLN A 82 5.79 17.20 -16.68
CA GLN A 82 6.15 18.52 -16.13
C GLN A 82 4.99 19.23 -15.42
N LEU A 83 3.75 18.90 -15.74
CA LEU A 83 2.56 19.53 -15.17
C LEU A 83 1.72 18.53 -14.37
N THR A 84 1.18 17.49 -15.02
CA THR A 84 0.20 16.59 -14.42
C THR A 84 0.82 15.77 -13.28
N LEU A 85 1.98 15.16 -13.52
CA LEU A 85 2.64 14.31 -12.53
C LEU A 85 3.02 15.05 -11.23
N PRO A 86 3.63 16.26 -11.26
CA PRO A 86 3.89 17.02 -10.04
C PRO A 86 2.61 17.38 -9.26
N LEU A 87 1.52 17.72 -9.95
CA LEU A 87 0.23 17.99 -9.30
C LEU A 87 -0.38 16.75 -8.64
N MET A 88 -0.09 15.56 -9.18
CA MET A 88 -0.56 14.30 -8.62
C MET A 88 0.22 13.83 -7.38
N ILE A 89 1.43 14.33 -7.13
CA ILE A 89 2.33 13.83 -6.06
C ILE A 89 1.63 13.79 -4.70
N GLY A 90 0.91 14.84 -4.34
CA GLY A 90 0.21 14.92 -3.04
C GLY A 90 -0.77 13.76 -2.83
N GLY A 91 -1.58 13.45 -3.83
CA GLY A 91 -2.54 12.34 -3.76
C GLY A 91 -1.89 10.97 -3.82
N VAL A 92 -0.84 10.82 -4.62
CA VAL A 92 -0.06 9.57 -4.69
C VAL A 92 0.60 9.29 -3.33
N VAL A 93 1.20 10.29 -2.71
CA VAL A 93 1.79 10.17 -1.36
C VAL A 93 0.71 9.82 -0.33
N GLY A 94 -0.47 10.45 -0.41
CA GLY A 94 -1.61 10.08 0.43
C GLY A 94 -2.03 8.61 0.26
N GLY A 95 -2.10 8.12 -0.97
CA GLY A 95 -2.37 6.72 -1.30
C GLY A 95 -1.29 5.76 -0.75
N MET A 96 -0.01 6.15 -0.84
CA MET A 96 1.10 5.38 -0.27
C MET A 96 1.01 5.27 1.25
N VAL A 97 0.62 6.34 1.95
CA VAL A 97 0.41 6.34 3.40
C VAL A 97 -0.72 5.40 3.81
N LEU A 98 -1.85 5.44 3.10
CA LEU A 98 -2.96 4.52 3.34
C LEU A 98 -2.55 3.07 3.09
N THR A 99 -1.79 2.83 2.04
CA THR A 99 -1.22 1.51 1.72
C THR A 99 -0.28 1.02 2.80
N TRP A 100 0.60 1.89 3.31
CA TRP A 100 1.49 1.57 4.43
C TRP A 100 0.72 1.10 5.66
N VAL A 101 -0.26 1.89 6.12
CA VAL A 101 -1.12 1.54 7.27
C VAL A 101 -1.81 0.20 7.04
N ALA A 102 -2.35 -0.01 5.83
CA ALA A 102 -3.06 -1.23 5.49
C ALA A 102 -2.16 -2.47 5.37
N ILE A 103 -0.87 -2.31 5.02
CA ILE A 103 0.11 -3.40 4.98
C ILE A 103 0.58 -3.75 6.38
N VAL A 104 0.94 -2.75 7.19
CA VAL A 104 1.47 -2.96 8.54
C VAL A 104 0.47 -3.69 9.43
N SER A 105 -0.82 -3.44 9.25
CA SER A 105 -1.91 -4.09 10.01
C SER A 105 -2.48 -5.36 9.35
N GLU A 106 -1.85 -5.85 8.26
CA GLU A 106 -2.37 -7.02 7.54
C GLU A 106 -2.11 -8.31 8.31
N LEU A 107 -3.18 -9.01 8.67
CA LEU A 107 -3.15 -10.31 9.33
C LEU A 107 -3.77 -11.41 8.47
N SER A 108 -4.85 -11.10 7.75
CA SER A 108 -5.71 -12.12 7.11
C SER A 108 -4.99 -12.98 6.08
N ALA A 109 -4.21 -12.38 5.19
CA ALA A 109 -3.42 -13.11 4.20
C ALA A 109 -2.13 -13.66 4.84
N THR A 110 -1.55 -12.90 5.77
CA THR A 110 -0.29 -13.23 6.40
C THR A 110 -0.37 -14.51 7.20
N ILE A 111 -1.46 -14.73 7.94
CA ILE A 111 -1.62 -15.92 8.81
C ILE A 111 -1.59 -17.24 8.02
N VAL A 112 -1.93 -17.19 6.73
CA VAL A 112 -1.90 -18.36 5.84
C VAL A 112 -0.55 -18.55 5.17
N LEU A 113 0.15 -17.44 4.88
CA LEU A 113 1.34 -17.42 4.03
C LEU A 113 2.66 -17.34 4.78
N TYR A 114 2.64 -16.89 6.04
CA TYR A 114 3.87 -16.70 6.78
C TYR A 114 4.59 -18.04 7.05
N SER A 115 5.90 -17.99 7.09
CA SER A 115 6.76 -19.05 7.61
C SER A 115 7.59 -18.50 8.77
N GLY A 116 8.05 -19.34 9.67
CA GLY A 116 8.68 -18.96 10.94
C GLY A 116 9.66 -17.77 10.87
N PRO A 117 10.66 -17.77 9.96
CA PRO A 117 11.61 -16.65 9.84
C PRO A 117 10.99 -15.34 9.34
N TRP A 118 9.80 -15.39 8.72
CA TRP A 118 9.11 -14.26 8.10
C TRP A 118 7.83 -13.88 8.84
N ALA A 119 7.78 -14.13 10.14
CA ALA A 119 6.65 -13.71 10.97
C ALA A 119 6.60 -12.17 11.04
N THR A 120 5.45 -11.60 10.69
CA THR A 120 5.20 -10.16 10.85
C THR A 120 4.82 -9.82 12.28
N MET A 121 4.87 -8.53 12.64
CA MET A 121 4.49 -8.09 13.99
C MET A 121 3.04 -8.45 14.35
N THR A 122 2.13 -8.44 13.36
CA THR A 122 0.73 -8.87 13.55
C THR A 122 0.61 -10.36 13.87
N ILE A 123 1.46 -11.20 13.27
CA ILE A 123 1.53 -12.64 13.60
C ILE A 123 2.10 -12.84 15.00
N VAL A 124 3.16 -12.13 15.36
CA VAL A 124 3.74 -12.20 16.73
C VAL A 124 2.70 -11.82 17.78
N MET A 125 1.96 -10.73 17.53
CA MET A 125 0.88 -10.30 18.42
C MET A 125 -0.22 -11.37 18.54
N PHE A 126 -0.65 -11.94 17.41
CA PHE A 126 -1.69 -12.97 17.38
C PHE A 126 -1.25 -14.24 18.12
N GLN A 127 -0.05 -14.73 17.85
CA GLN A 127 0.51 -15.92 18.54
C GLN A 127 0.69 -15.68 20.05
N ALA A 128 1.11 -14.49 20.46
CA ALA A 128 1.25 -14.15 21.88
C ALA A 128 -0.10 -14.13 22.60
N LEU A 129 -1.17 -13.69 21.93
CA LEU A 129 -2.53 -13.76 22.48
C LEU A 129 -3.01 -15.20 22.63
N GLU A 130 -2.85 -16.04 21.61
CA GLU A 130 -3.22 -17.46 21.67
C GLU A 130 -2.38 -18.25 22.69
N GLY A 131 -1.11 -17.90 22.80
CA GLY A 131 -0.18 -18.51 23.78
C GLY A 131 -0.34 -18.01 25.22
N GLY A 132 -1.36 -17.19 25.51
CA GLY A 132 -1.64 -16.71 26.86
C GLY A 132 -0.59 -15.71 27.41
N SER A 133 0.11 -14.99 26.52
CA SER A 133 1.14 -14.01 26.88
C SER A 133 0.69 -12.57 26.55
N PRO A 134 -0.28 -12.00 27.26
CA PRO A 134 -0.85 -10.69 26.96
C PRO A 134 0.19 -9.55 27.05
N GLY A 135 1.21 -9.68 27.87
CA GLY A 135 2.31 -8.70 27.96
C GLY A 135 3.13 -8.61 26.68
N VAL A 136 3.44 -9.75 26.05
CA VAL A 136 4.14 -9.80 24.76
C VAL A 136 3.26 -9.23 23.65
N ALA A 137 1.98 -9.61 23.64
CA ALA A 137 1.02 -9.08 22.67
C ALA A 137 0.87 -7.56 22.78
N SER A 138 0.81 -7.00 24.00
CA SER A 138 0.73 -5.56 24.24
C SER A 138 2.01 -4.84 23.80
N ALA A 139 3.18 -5.41 24.05
CA ALA A 139 4.45 -4.84 23.59
C ALA A 139 4.53 -4.82 22.05
N ALA A 140 4.14 -5.93 21.39
CA ALA A 140 4.09 -6.01 19.95
C ALA A 140 3.11 -5.00 19.35
N ALA A 141 1.93 -4.83 19.97
CA ALA A 141 0.94 -3.82 19.57
C ALA A 141 1.49 -2.39 19.69
N ALA A 142 2.21 -2.08 20.78
CA ALA A 142 2.83 -0.76 20.97
C ALA A 142 3.88 -0.46 19.87
N VAL A 143 4.71 -1.44 19.52
CA VAL A 143 5.68 -1.32 18.42
C VAL A 143 4.95 -1.12 17.08
N LEU A 144 3.90 -1.88 16.82
CA LEU A 144 3.11 -1.77 15.60
C LEU A 144 2.46 -0.39 15.47
N ILE A 145 1.91 0.16 16.57
CA ILE A 145 1.38 1.52 16.61
C ILE A 145 2.49 2.53 16.31
N ALA A 146 3.66 2.40 16.91
CA ALA A 146 4.78 3.31 16.66
C ALA A 146 5.24 3.25 15.19
N VAL A 147 5.41 2.04 14.63
CA VAL A 147 5.79 1.83 13.22
C VAL A 147 4.74 2.40 12.26
N THR A 148 3.48 2.41 12.64
CA THR A 148 2.40 2.99 11.83
C THR A 148 2.35 4.51 11.96
N LEU A 149 2.42 5.05 13.16
CA LEU A 149 2.24 6.48 13.43
C LEU A 149 3.46 7.33 13.04
N VAL A 150 4.69 6.83 13.24
CA VAL A 150 5.90 7.63 12.97
C VAL A 150 6.00 8.04 11.50
N PRO A 151 5.90 7.13 10.51
CA PRO A 151 5.92 7.52 9.10
C PRO A 151 4.74 8.42 8.72
N LEU A 152 3.55 8.15 9.26
CA LEU A 152 2.37 8.97 9.01
C LEU A 152 2.57 10.43 9.48
N LEU A 153 3.10 10.60 10.68
CA LEU A 153 3.41 11.95 11.21
C LEU A 153 4.54 12.62 10.44
N MET A 154 5.56 11.86 9.99
CA MET A 154 6.63 12.41 9.14
C MET A 154 6.08 12.94 7.82
N VAL A 155 5.29 12.14 7.11
CA VAL A 155 4.70 12.54 5.83
C VAL A 155 3.76 13.74 6.02
N TYR A 156 2.92 13.72 7.05
CA TYR A 156 2.05 14.86 7.37
C TYR A 156 2.83 16.16 7.60
N ARG A 157 3.93 16.10 8.38
CA ARG A 157 4.79 17.26 8.63
C ARG A 157 5.50 17.76 7.38
N LEU A 158 5.95 16.83 6.51
CA LEU A 158 6.60 17.19 5.25
C LEU A 158 5.61 17.89 4.31
N LEU A 159 4.43 17.32 4.10
CA LEU A 159 3.40 17.93 3.25
C LEU A 159 2.98 19.31 3.74
N ARG A 160 2.76 19.47 5.03
CA ARG A 160 2.42 20.75 5.62
C ARG A 160 3.52 21.82 5.43
N ARG A 161 4.80 21.43 5.44
CA ARG A 161 5.90 22.38 5.16
C ARG A 161 5.91 22.81 3.69
N TYR A 162 5.57 21.92 2.77
CA TYR A 162 5.46 22.26 1.35
C TYR A 162 4.32 23.26 1.09
N GLU A 163 3.16 23.11 1.69
CA GLU A 163 2.05 24.07 1.56
C GLU A 163 2.43 25.45 2.08
N LEU A 164 3.12 25.54 3.23
CA LEU A 164 3.55 26.80 3.83
C LEU A 164 4.67 27.52 3.04
N SER A 165 5.38 26.82 2.17
CA SER A 165 6.43 27.41 1.33
C SER A 165 5.91 27.99 0.00
N LEU A 166 4.63 27.74 -0.32
CA LEU A 166 3.97 28.23 -1.55
C LEU A 166 3.03 29.42 -1.30
N THR A 167 2.81 29.78 -0.03
CA THR A 167 2.09 30.99 0.41
C THR A 167 3.06 32.05 0.89
#